data_cfcbed9c9a06dc8dfdf5f6e8dd4c5585
#
_entry.id   cfcbed9c9a06dc8dfdf5f6e8dd4c5585
#
_cell.length_a   1.000
_cell.length_b   1.000
_cell.length_c   1.000
_cell.angle_alpha   90.00
_cell.angle_beta   90.00
_cell.angle_gamma   90.00
#
_symmetry.space_group_name_H-M   'P 1'
#
loop_
_entity.id
_entity.type
_entity.pdbx_description
1 polymer ?
#
loop_
_entity_poly.entity_id
_entity_poly.type
_entity_poly.pdbx_seq_one_letter_code
_entity_poly.pdbx_strand_id
1 'polypeptide(L)'
;MPGLSNPEIVSAYAAPFNQSVLKGHTVASPLGLWLLLALVGPATAGEPRRCLEAVLGTTVDDAAARAGALLRDPHPAVSALAAVWDRKLGPAFDEWAQTLPDVVERGPVPDQAHADAWARSQTNGLIDRFPLVLDELTRLVLASALATDISWAEPLGTTDELGGSFGEQIRTALTFRDGIHLVVDTDAAGLVAVAAPPSSSALDVFTVIAEPGVAPHDVDTAAHQVAALLRGDDRAARRIPIEELTDGHAWTVTERRERRLGGPGVHAEWRSYLPAWSATSDHDLDNAPGVAPVFETITGFVRDEEQPAGFDAKQAAVASYSRTGFKAAAVTAMGIRAAGMPSFHEVLVRRIDVRFNRPFAVLACAGRYDGPEPWRGVPIFSAWVTEPQETVIEDAGPPRPVAVR
;
A
#
# COMPACT_ATOMS: atom_id res chain seq x y z
N MET A 1 7.28 27.84 6.66
CA MET A 1 6.78 26.57 7.23
C MET A 1 7.64 25.45 6.68
N PRO A 2 8.04 24.43 7.45
CA PRO A 2 8.64 23.24 6.83
C PRO A 2 7.64 22.70 5.82
N GLY A 3 8.12 22.33 4.62
CA GLY A 3 7.28 21.74 3.58
C GLY A 3 6.70 20.39 4.04
N LEU A 4 5.61 19.96 3.42
CA LEU A 4 5.03 18.64 3.68
C LEU A 4 6.04 17.54 3.38
N SER A 5 6.02 16.46 4.16
CA SER A 5 6.82 15.26 3.93
C SER A 5 6.25 14.42 2.78
N ASN A 6 7.03 13.48 2.23
CA ASN A 6 6.55 12.57 1.18
C ASN A 6 5.29 11.79 1.60
N PRO A 7 5.21 11.21 2.83
CA PRO A 7 3.99 10.54 3.27
C PRO A 7 2.76 11.45 3.30
N GLU A 8 2.90 12.70 3.73
CA GLU A 8 1.77 13.65 3.77
C GLU A 8 1.29 14.01 2.37
N ILE A 9 2.23 14.27 1.44
CA ILE A 9 1.94 14.62 0.05
C ILE A 9 1.24 13.44 -0.66
N VAL A 10 1.81 12.23 -0.59
CA VAL A 10 1.24 11.07 -1.25
C VAL A 10 -0.08 10.65 -0.62
N SER A 11 -0.25 10.76 0.71
CA SER A 11 -1.54 10.52 1.37
C SER A 11 -2.61 11.53 0.95
N ALA A 12 -2.26 12.81 0.81
CA ALA A 12 -3.18 13.83 0.33
C ALA A 12 -3.62 13.56 -1.11
N TYR A 13 -2.71 13.10 -1.96
CA TYR A 13 -3.02 12.67 -3.32
C TYR A 13 -3.88 11.39 -3.36
N ALA A 14 -3.60 10.44 -2.47
CA ALA A 14 -4.31 9.17 -2.42
C ALA A 14 -5.83 9.34 -2.18
N ALA A 15 -6.26 10.31 -1.38
CA ALA A 15 -7.67 10.48 -1.04
C ALA A 15 -8.57 10.71 -2.28
N PRO A 16 -8.37 11.73 -3.15
CA PRO A 16 -9.17 11.90 -4.35
C PRO A 16 -8.91 10.79 -5.40
N PHE A 17 -7.70 10.22 -5.48
CA PHE A 17 -7.40 9.12 -6.37
C PHE A 17 -8.19 7.87 -5.99
N ASN A 18 -8.14 7.44 -4.74
CA ASN A 18 -8.81 6.24 -4.23
C ASN A 18 -10.34 6.36 -4.29
N GLN A 19 -10.89 7.57 -4.12
CA GLN A 19 -12.31 7.83 -4.34
C GLN A 19 -12.76 7.46 -5.76
N SER A 20 -11.89 7.62 -6.77
CA SER A 20 -12.20 7.29 -8.16
C SER A 20 -12.07 5.81 -8.48
N VAL A 21 -11.13 5.08 -7.85
CA VAL A 21 -10.73 3.71 -8.23
C VAL A 21 -11.14 2.62 -7.25
N LEU A 22 -11.29 2.89 -5.94
CA LEU A 22 -11.65 1.87 -4.96
C LEU A 22 -13.13 1.50 -5.03
N LYS A 23 -13.48 0.61 -5.95
CA LYS A 23 -14.85 0.11 -6.16
C LYS A 23 -14.84 -1.42 -6.23
N GLY A 24 -15.64 -2.05 -5.36
CA GLY A 24 -15.65 -3.52 -5.27
C GLY A 24 -14.37 -4.07 -4.67
N HIS A 25 -14.03 -5.32 -4.98
CA HIS A 25 -12.79 -5.97 -4.55
C HIS A 25 -11.64 -5.48 -5.41
N THR A 26 -10.75 -4.65 -4.87
CA THR A 26 -9.80 -3.90 -5.70
C THR A 26 -8.54 -3.52 -4.95
N VAL A 27 -7.47 -3.31 -5.70
CA VAL A 27 -6.19 -2.74 -5.25
C VAL A 27 -5.73 -1.66 -6.22
N ALA A 28 -5.11 -0.60 -5.72
CA ALA A 28 -4.56 0.48 -6.53
C ALA A 28 -3.30 1.06 -5.91
N SER A 29 -2.45 1.70 -6.72
CA SER A 29 -1.26 2.42 -6.25
C SER A 29 -1.36 3.91 -6.56
N PRO A 30 -1.76 4.74 -5.58
CA PRO A 30 -1.72 6.20 -5.75
C PRO A 30 -0.31 6.70 -6.05
N LEU A 31 0.72 6.10 -5.41
CA LEU A 31 2.12 6.46 -5.62
C LEU A 31 2.55 6.28 -7.08
N GLY A 32 2.09 5.21 -7.74
CA GLY A 32 2.46 4.94 -9.14
C GLY A 32 2.05 6.07 -10.08
N LEU A 33 0.82 6.57 -9.96
CA LEU A 33 0.38 7.71 -10.78
C LEU A 33 1.02 9.01 -10.30
N TRP A 34 1.14 9.24 -8.99
CA TRP A 34 1.79 10.43 -8.44
C TRP A 34 3.22 10.61 -8.98
N LEU A 35 4.00 9.51 -9.07
CA LEU A 35 5.35 9.54 -9.64
C LEU A 35 5.35 10.01 -11.10
N LEU A 36 4.45 9.49 -11.93
CA LEU A 36 4.35 9.91 -13.34
C LEU A 36 3.95 11.38 -13.49
N LEU A 37 2.96 11.83 -12.72
CA LEU A 37 2.53 13.22 -12.69
C LEU A 37 3.67 14.16 -12.26
N ALA A 38 4.43 13.77 -11.24
CA ALA A 38 5.58 14.51 -10.75
C ALA A 38 6.71 14.62 -11.80
N LEU A 39 6.99 13.54 -12.54
CA LEU A 39 8.01 13.53 -13.59
C LEU A 39 7.63 14.42 -14.78
N VAL A 40 6.34 14.48 -15.14
CA VAL A 40 5.86 15.34 -16.24
C VAL A 40 5.73 16.80 -15.80
N GLY A 41 5.53 17.04 -14.51
CA GLY A 41 5.28 18.37 -13.95
C GLY A 41 6.18 19.48 -14.48
N PRO A 42 7.52 19.36 -14.56
CA PRO A 42 8.40 20.38 -15.08
C PRO A 42 8.13 20.82 -16.53
N ALA A 43 7.51 19.95 -17.32
CA ALA A 43 7.11 20.30 -18.71
C ALA A 43 5.85 21.16 -18.76
N THR A 44 5.08 21.23 -17.69
CA THR A 44 3.81 21.97 -17.65
C THR A 44 4.04 23.48 -17.52
N ALA A 45 3.13 24.27 -18.10
CA ALA A 45 3.16 25.73 -18.00
C ALA A 45 1.74 26.29 -17.82
N GLY A 46 1.63 27.54 -17.37
CA GLY A 46 0.35 28.25 -17.29
C GLY A 46 -0.67 27.59 -16.36
N GLU A 47 -1.87 27.37 -16.86
CA GLU A 47 -2.99 26.76 -16.11
C GLU A 47 -2.75 25.27 -15.78
N PRO A 48 -2.31 24.41 -16.73
CA PRO A 48 -1.95 23.01 -16.45
C PRO A 48 -0.97 22.86 -15.27
N ARG A 49 0.06 23.73 -15.20
CA ARG A 49 1.01 23.72 -14.10
C ARG A 49 0.34 24.01 -12.75
N ARG A 50 -0.49 25.05 -12.68
CA ARG A 50 -1.21 25.41 -11.42
C ARG A 50 -2.15 24.30 -10.97
N CYS A 51 -2.90 23.73 -11.90
CA CYS A 51 -3.79 22.59 -11.60
C CYS A 51 -2.99 21.38 -11.08
N LEU A 52 -1.86 21.08 -11.71
CA LEU A 52 -1.03 19.94 -11.32
C LEU A 52 -0.37 20.17 -9.96
N GLU A 53 0.13 21.37 -9.65
CA GLU A 53 0.68 21.72 -8.33
C GLU A 53 -0.36 21.59 -7.21
N ALA A 54 -1.61 21.98 -7.47
CA ALA A 54 -2.69 21.78 -6.52
C ALA A 54 -2.96 20.30 -6.23
N VAL A 55 -2.88 19.44 -7.24
CA VAL A 55 -3.07 17.99 -7.12
C VAL A 55 -1.88 17.32 -6.47
N LEU A 56 -0.65 17.71 -6.85
CA LEU A 56 0.59 17.16 -6.28
C LEU A 56 0.84 17.59 -4.83
N GLY A 57 0.16 18.64 -4.36
CA GLY A 57 0.32 19.19 -3.01
C GLY A 57 1.65 19.93 -2.77
N THR A 58 2.40 20.20 -3.85
CA THR A 58 3.67 20.95 -3.83
C THR A 58 3.95 21.51 -5.22
N THR A 59 5.03 22.28 -5.38
CA THR A 59 5.44 22.74 -6.72
C THR A 59 5.87 21.58 -7.59
N VAL A 60 5.71 21.70 -8.91
CA VAL A 60 6.10 20.62 -9.84
C VAL A 60 7.60 20.31 -9.77
N ASP A 61 8.44 21.31 -9.52
CA ASP A 61 9.88 21.11 -9.40
C ASP A 61 10.26 20.34 -8.12
N ASP A 62 9.60 20.63 -6.99
CA ASP A 62 9.78 19.87 -5.74
C ASP A 62 9.22 18.44 -5.89
N ALA A 63 8.06 18.27 -6.52
CA ALA A 63 7.49 16.95 -6.80
C ALA A 63 8.44 16.10 -7.66
N ALA A 64 9.00 16.66 -8.73
CA ALA A 64 9.96 15.97 -9.59
C ALA A 64 11.24 15.59 -8.83
N ALA A 65 11.77 16.49 -7.99
CA ALA A 65 12.93 16.20 -7.15
C ALA A 65 12.66 15.04 -6.17
N ARG A 66 11.48 15.02 -5.52
CA ARG A 66 11.04 13.95 -4.61
C ARG A 66 10.84 12.62 -5.34
N ALA A 67 10.18 12.64 -6.50
CA ALA A 67 10.01 11.45 -7.34
C ALA A 67 11.38 10.87 -7.75
N GLY A 68 12.30 11.75 -8.17
CA GLY A 68 13.66 11.36 -8.48
C GLY A 68 14.43 10.78 -7.30
N ALA A 69 14.22 11.28 -6.08
CA ALA A 69 14.82 10.71 -4.86
C ALA A 69 14.26 9.33 -4.55
N LEU A 70 12.93 9.14 -4.61
CA LEU A 70 12.29 7.84 -4.40
C LEU A 70 12.79 6.79 -5.40
N LEU A 71 12.96 7.16 -6.66
CA LEU A 71 13.42 6.23 -7.70
C LEU A 71 14.92 5.90 -7.61
N ARG A 72 15.78 6.87 -7.21
CA ARG A 72 17.23 6.64 -7.09
C ARG A 72 17.63 5.84 -5.87
N ASP A 73 16.90 6.00 -4.78
CA ASP A 73 17.15 5.33 -3.50
C ASP A 73 15.99 4.37 -3.19
N PRO A 74 15.87 3.23 -3.91
CA PRO A 74 14.71 2.34 -3.77
C PRO A 74 14.67 1.73 -2.37
N HIS A 75 13.45 1.60 -1.84
CA HIS A 75 13.21 0.86 -0.61
C HIS A 75 13.52 -0.63 -0.83
N PRO A 76 14.20 -1.34 0.10
CA PRO A 76 14.63 -2.73 -0.12
C PRO A 76 13.49 -3.70 -0.43
N ALA A 77 12.27 -3.41 0.02
CA ALA A 77 11.09 -4.24 -0.23
C ALA A 77 10.13 -3.64 -1.28
N VAL A 78 10.52 -2.58 -1.99
CA VAL A 78 9.69 -1.94 -3.02
C VAL A 78 10.49 -1.79 -4.29
N SER A 79 10.10 -2.50 -5.33
CA SER A 79 10.55 -2.19 -6.68
C SER A 79 9.73 -1.03 -7.20
N ALA A 80 10.37 0.11 -7.47
CA ALA A 80 9.72 1.29 -8.03
C ALA A 80 10.53 1.77 -9.24
N LEU A 81 9.94 1.73 -10.41
CA LEU A 81 10.56 2.14 -11.65
C LEU A 81 9.61 3.01 -12.47
N ALA A 82 10.19 3.82 -13.32
CA ALA A 82 9.46 4.58 -14.32
C ALA A 82 10.15 4.46 -15.69
N ALA A 83 9.35 4.48 -16.74
CA ALA A 83 9.81 4.47 -18.11
C ALA A 83 9.11 5.54 -18.94
N VAL A 84 9.83 6.09 -19.88
CA VAL A 84 9.36 7.04 -20.88
C VAL A 84 9.83 6.55 -22.25
N TRP A 85 8.87 6.13 -23.07
CA TRP A 85 9.14 5.63 -24.41
C TRP A 85 8.45 6.50 -25.45
N ASP A 86 9.17 6.93 -26.49
CA ASP A 86 8.65 7.84 -27.50
C ASP A 86 8.98 7.42 -28.93
N ARG A 87 8.29 8.03 -29.91
CA ARG A 87 8.53 7.88 -31.34
C ARG A 87 9.01 9.19 -31.97
N LYS A 88 10.10 9.76 -31.43
CA LYS A 88 10.75 11.00 -31.97
C LYS A 88 9.79 12.19 -32.02
N LEU A 89 9.35 12.66 -30.85
CA LEU A 89 8.36 13.73 -30.71
C LEU A 89 8.91 15.16 -30.99
N GLY A 90 10.22 15.32 -31.09
CA GLY A 90 10.84 16.57 -31.43
C GLY A 90 11.48 17.35 -30.27
N PRO A 91 12.00 18.57 -30.54
CA PRO A 91 12.92 19.26 -29.62
C PRO A 91 12.32 19.57 -28.23
N ALA A 92 11.05 19.96 -28.14
CA ALA A 92 10.41 20.28 -26.86
C ALA A 92 10.30 19.05 -25.94
N PHE A 93 10.02 17.87 -26.50
CA PHE A 93 10.06 16.61 -25.78
C PHE A 93 11.50 16.27 -25.35
N ASP A 94 12.48 16.43 -26.27
CA ASP A 94 13.90 16.12 -26.00
C ASP A 94 14.44 16.99 -24.85
N GLU A 95 14.06 18.28 -24.78
CA GLU A 95 14.42 19.20 -23.70
C GLU A 95 13.85 18.70 -22.36
N TRP A 96 12.57 18.36 -22.32
CA TRP A 96 11.97 17.81 -21.11
C TRP A 96 12.59 16.46 -20.72
N ALA A 97 12.78 15.55 -21.68
CA ALA A 97 13.34 14.22 -21.42
C ALA A 97 14.76 14.28 -20.82
N GLN A 98 15.53 15.34 -21.11
CA GLN A 98 16.83 15.59 -20.49
C GLN A 98 16.73 15.99 -19.00
N THR A 99 15.59 16.49 -18.54
CA THR A 99 15.37 16.85 -17.12
C THR A 99 15.01 15.65 -16.26
N LEU A 100 14.63 14.52 -16.88
CA LEU A 100 14.26 13.31 -16.15
C LEU A 100 15.46 12.71 -15.40
N PRO A 101 15.23 12.15 -14.20
CA PRO A 101 16.27 11.42 -13.47
C PRO A 101 16.89 10.29 -14.32
N ASP A 102 18.20 10.06 -14.17
CA ASP A 102 18.92 9.02 -14.93
C ASP A 102 18.40 7.60 -14.72
N VAL A 103 17.70 7.37 -13.60
CA VAL A 103 17.07 6.08 -13.26
C VAL A 103 15.76 5.82 -14.02
N VAL A 104 15.20 6.85 -14.68
CA VAL A 104 14.04 6.68 -15.55
C VAL A 104 14.48 6.04 -16.85
N GLU A 105 13.92 4.88 -17.18
CA GLU A 105 14.19 4.20 -18.44
C GLU A 105 13.70 5.04 -19.62
N ARG A 106 14.53 5.24 -20.64
CA ARG A 106 14.19 6.01 -21.85
C ARG A 106 14.50 5.22 -23.09
N GLY A 107 13.63 5.30 -24.08
CA GLY A 107 13.86 4.59 -25.34
C GLY A 107 12.70 4.73 -26.33
N PRO A 108 12.79 4.05 -27.48
CA PRO A 108 11.70 4.00 -28.43
C PRO A 108 10.51 3.23 -27.86
N VAL A 109 9.26 3.58 -28.29
CA VAL A 109 8.07 2.80 -27.95
C VAL A 109 8.28 1.35 -28.37
N PRO A 110 8.28 0.39 -27.42
CA PRO A 110 8.46 -1.02 -27.72
C PRO A 110 7.23 -1.62 -28.41
N ASP A 111 7.35 -2.85 -28.91
CA ASP A 111 6.18 -3.64 -29.25
C ASP A 111 5.48 -4.17 -27.97
N GLN A 112 4.27 -4.69 -28.11
CA GLN A 112 3.47 -5.21 -26.99
C GLN A 112 4.21 -6.29 -26.21
N ALA A 113 4.90 -7.21 -26.88
CA ALA A 113 5.59 -8.33 -26.24
C ALA A 113 6.76 -7.84 -25.34
N HIS A 114 7.48 -6.84 -25.78
CA HIS A 114 8.55 -6.23 -24.97
C HIS A 114 7.96 -5.41 -23.79
N ALA A 115 6.85 -4.68 -23.99
CA ALA A 115 6.17 -3.98 -22.90
C ALA A 115 5.63 -4.96 -21.84
N ASP A 116 5.04 -6.07 -22.26
CA ASP A 116 4.58 -7.15 -21.34
C ASP A 116 5.76 -7.76 -20.59
N ALA A 117 6.88 -8.02 -21.28
CA ALA A 117 8.10 -8.53 -20.66
C ALA A 117 8.68 -7.54 -19.64
N TRP A 118 8.65 -6.23 -19.95
CA TRP A 118 9.05 -5.17 -19.02
C TRP A 118 8.16 -5.17 -17.78
N ALA A 119 6.83 -5.13 -17.93
CA ALA A 119 5.90 -5.18 -16.81
C ALA A 119 6.15 -6.39 -15.91
N ARG A 120 6.30 -7.58 -16.50
CA ARG A 120 6.59 -8.82 -15.77
C ARG A 120 7.92 -8.76 -15.03
N SER A 121 8.98 -8.27 -15.66
CA SER A 121 10.31 -8.18 -15.05
C SER A 121 10.35 -7.19 -13.89
N GLN A 122 9.70 -6.02 -14.03
CA GLN A 122 9.71 -4.95 -13.04
C GLN A 122 8.77 -5.22 -11.85
N THR A 123 7.83 -6.13 -11.99
CA THR A 123 6.89 -6.50 -10.92
C THR A 123 7.14 -7.91 -10.36
N ASN A 124 8.31 -8.49 -10.57
CA ASN A 124 8.65 -9.86 -10.13
C ASN A 124 7.62 -10.91 -10.59
N GLY A 125 7.05 -10.71 -11.79
CA GLY A 125 6.04 -11.59 -12.36
C GLY A 125 4.63 -11.42 -11.79
N LEU A 126 4.35 -10.36 -11.03
CA LEU A 126 3.01 -10.09 -10.51
C LEU A 126 2.08 -9.54 -11.60
N ILE A 127 2.60 -8.78 -12.55
CA ILE A 127 1.85 -8.23 -13.68
C ILE A 127 2.38 -8.86 -14.97
N ASP A 128 1.58 -9.71 -15.59
CA ASP A 128 1.96 -10.44 -16.80
C ASP A 128 1.81 -9.64 -18.09
N ARG A 129 0.94 -8.63 -18.09
CA ARG A 129 0.61 -7.82 -19.25
C ARG A 129 0.71 -6.34 -18.95
N PHE A 130 1.30 -5.60 -19.86
CA PHE A 130 1.31 -4.15 -19.80
C PHE A 130 -0.11 -3.61 -19.97
N PRO A 131 -0.58 -2.64 -19.16
CA PRO A 131 -1.99 -2.25 -19.12
C PRO A 131 -2.47 -1.51 -20.37
N LEU A 132 -1.56 -0.92 -21.14
CA LEU A 132 -1.89 -0.25 -22.39
C LEU A 132 -1.68 -1.17 -23.60
N VAL A 133 -2.55 -1.05 -24.60
CA VAL A 133 -2.36 -1.68 -25.91
C VAL A 133 -1.49 -0.76 -26.76
N LEU A 134 -0.30 -1.23 -27.12
CA LEU A 134 0.66 -0.48 -27.93
C LEU A 134 0.51 -0.85 -29.40
N ASP A 135 0.34 0.15 -30.26
CA ASP A 135 0.20 -0.01 -31.69
C ASP A 135 1.08 1.01 -32.47
N GLU A 136 0.90 1.07 -33.77
CA GLU A 136 1.67 1.99 -34.64
C GLU A 136 1.30 3.47 -34.41
N LEU A 137 0.14 3.76 -33.85
CA LEU A 137 -0.32 5.10 -33.52
C LEU A 137 0.17 5.60 -32.16
N THR A 138 0.64 4.69 -31.29
CA THR A 138 1.19 5.03 -29.97
C THR A 138 2.46 5.87 -30.13
N ARG A 139 2.43 7.13 -29.70
CA ARG A 139 3.53 8.11 -29.88
C ARG A 139 4.38 8.31 -28.63
N LEU A 140 3.78 8.22 -27.46
CA LEU A 140 4.41 8.38 -26.16
C LEU A 140 3.78 7.43 -25.15
N VAL A 141 4.61 6.81 -24.33
CA VAL A 141 4.21 5.99 -23.20
C VAL A 141 4.93 6.49 -21.96
N LEU A 142 4.16 6.77 -20.92
CA LEU A 142 4.65 7.00 -19.57
C LEU A 142 4.22 5.80 -18.72
N ALA A 143 5.18 5.10 -18.15
CA ALA A 143 4.91 3.91 -17.36
C ALA A 143 5.55 4.01 -15.98
N SER A 144 4.84 3.55 -14.95
CA SER A 144 5.40 3.23 -13.64
C SER A 144 5.10 1.79 -13.28
N ALA A 145 6.07 1.11 -12.70
CA ALA A 145 5.91 -0.21 -12.15
C ALA A 145 6.25 -0.17 -10.66
N LEU A 146 5.31 -0.64 -9.84
CA LEU A 146 5.51 -0.80 -8.40
C LEU A 146 5.18 -2.23 -8.01
N ALA A 147 6.10 -2.85 -7.27
CA ALA A 147 5.90 -4.17 -6.69
C ALA A 147 6.46 -4.20 -5.28
N THR A 148 5.82 -4.96 -4.41
CA THR A 148 6.29 -5.19 -3.04
C THR A 148 6.42 -6.68 -2.79
N ASP A 149 7.50 -7.06 -2.08
CA ASP A 149 7.69 -8.42 -1.56
C ASP A 149 7.64 -8.35 -0.04
N ILE A 150 6.47 -8.67 0.52
CA ILE A 150 6.24 -8.62 1.96
C ILE A 150 6.18 -10.03 2.51
N SER A 151 7.06 -10.29 3.48
CA SER A 151 7.01 -11.49 4.30
C SER A 151 6.71 -11.09 5.75
N TRP A 152 5.82 -11.82 6.40
CA TRP A 152 5.62 -11.64 7.84
C TRP A 152 6.85 -12.15 8.60
N ALA A 153 7.11 -11.54 9.76
CA ALA A 153 8.21 -11.99 10.64
C ALA A 153 8.05 -13.47 11.07
N GLU A 154 6.78 -13.88 11.23
CA GLU A 154 6.38 -15.29 11.44
C GLU A 154 5.11 -15.57 10.63
N PRO A 155 4.94 -16.78 10.08
CA PRO A 155 3.71 -17.16 9.41
C PRO A 155 2.49 -17.01 10.33
N LEU A 156 1.43 -16.39 9.82
CA LEU A 156 0.20 -16.19 10.59
C LEU A 156 -0.44 -17.55 10.96
N GLY A 157 -1.08 -17.61 12.10
CA GLY A 157 -1.89 -18.75 12.51
C GLY A 157 -3.16 -18.89 11.68
N THR A 158 -3.85 -20.01 11.80
CA THR A 158 -5.15 -20.26 11.17
C THR A 158 -6.24 -20.48 12.21
N THR A 159 -7.49 -20.19 11.86
CA THR A 159 -8.65 -20.27 12.76
C THR A 159 -9.95 -20.42 11.96
N ASP A 160 -10.98 -20.95 12.60
CA ASP A 160 -12.36 -21.00 12.11
C ASP A 160 -13.28 -19.95 12.80
N GLU A 161 -12.71 -19.08 13.63
CA GLU A 161 -13.44 -18.13 14.50
C GLU A 161 -13.67 -16.74 13.87
N LEU A 162 -13.61 -16.58 12.55
CA LEU A 162 -13.78 -15.26 11.90
C LEU A 162 -15.17 -14.68 12.11
N GLY A 163 -16.22 -15.49 11.86
CA GLY A 163 -17.61 -15.05 11.93
C GLY A 163 -18.00 -14.00 10.88
N GLY A 164 -19.21 -13.44 11.02
CA GLY A 164 -19.74 -12.41 10.11
C GLY A 164 -19.89 -12.89 8.67
N SER A 165 -20.15 -11.95 7.75
CA SER A 165 -20.41 -12.27 6.35
C SER A 165 -19.25 -12.97 5.63
N PHE A 166 -18.01 -12.75 6.07
CA PHE A 166 -16.86 -13.45 5.52
C PHE A 166 -16.71 -14.86 6.09
N GLY A 167 -16.97 -15.06 7.38
CA GLY A 167 -16.95 -16.40 8.00
C GLY A 167 -18.05 -17.33 7.48
N GLU A 168 -19.09 -16.81 6.84
CA GLU A 168 -20.09 -17.60 6.13
C GLU A 168 -19.58 -18.13 4.77
N GLN A 169 -18.55 -17.47 4.19
CA GLN A 169 -18.00 -17.77 2.87
C GLN A 169 -16.75 -18.66 2.93
N ILE A 170 -15.97 -18.57 4.02
CA ILE A 170 -14.72 -19.31 4.21
C ILE A 170 -14.74 -20.06 5.55
N ARG A 171 -14.01 -21.16 5.62
CA ARG A 171 -13.90 -21.98 6.85
C ARG A 171 -12.63 -21.69 7.62
N THR A 172 -11.55 -21.33 6.91
CA THR A 172 -10.22 -21.12 7.48
C THR A 172 -9.75 -19.71 7.23
N ALA A 173 -9.67 -18.94 8.29
CA ALA A 173 -9.15 -17.58 8.29
C ALA A 173 -7.76 -17.52 8.92
N LEU A 174 -7.10 -16.37 8.79
CA LEU A 174 -5.82 -16.04 9.41
C LEU A 174 -6.03 -15.46 10.80
N THR A 175 -5.05 -15.67 11.69
CA THR A 175 -5.01 -15.05 13.02
C THR A 175 -3.60 -14.71 13.44
N PHE A 176 -3.44 -13.63 14.21
CA PHE A 176 -2.18 -13.25 14.83
C PHE A 176 -2.40 -12.45 16.13
N ARG A 177 -1.36 -12.39 16.96
CA ARG A 177 -1.37 -11.70 18.27
C ARG A 177 -0.32 -10.61 18.38
N ASP A 178 0.81 -10.80 17.73
CA ASP A 178 1.93 -9.85 17.74
C ASP A 178 1.77 -8.81 16.64
N GLY A 179 2.28 -7.61 16.87
CA GLY A 179 2.19 -6.52 15.91
C GLY A 179 1.41 -5.31 16.41
N ILE A 180 0.93 -4.52 15.48
CA ILE A 180 0.13 -3.34 15.79
C ILE A 180 -1.34 -3.73 15.89
N HIS A 181 -1.95 -3.41 17.05
CA HIS A 181 -3.38 -3.54 17.27
C HIS A 181 -3.87 -2.27 17.95
N LEU A 182 -4.84 -1.61 17.38
CA LEU A 182 -5.37 -0.34 17.87
C LEU A 182 -6.88 -0.25 17.63
N VAL A 183 -7.56 0.50 18.49
CA VAL A 183 -8.82 1.16 18.16
C VAL A 183 -8.54 2.65 18.13
N VAL A 184 -8.95 3.30 17.05
CA VAL A 184 -8.64 4.70 16.75
C VAL A 184 -9.94 5.40 16.39
N ASP A 185 -10.13 6.60 16.95
CA ASP A 185 -11.17 7.52 16.53
C ASP A 185 -10.58 8.43 15.45
N THR A 186 -11.17 8.41 14.26
CA THR A 186 -10.68 9.11 13.07
C THR A 186 -11.71 10.10 12.56
N ASP A 187 -11.27 11.22 11.99
CA ASP A 187 -12.17 12.23 11.42
C ASP A 187 -12.96 11.67 10.21
N ALA A 188 -12.35 10.77 9.45
CA ALA A 188 -12.95 10.27 8.21
C ALA A 188 -14.00 9.17 8.42
N ALA A 189 -13.79 8.25 9.37
CA ALA A 189 -14.62 7.05 9.53
C ALA A 189 -15.11 6.82 10.97
N GLY A 190 -14.86 7.76 11.90
CA GLY A 190 -15.11 7.56 13.32
C GLY A 190 -14.24 6.45 13.90
N LEU A 191 -14.82 5.61 14.77
CA LEU A 191 -14.09 4.52 15.40
C LEU A 191 -13.74 3.42 14.38
N VAL A 192 -12.46 3.12 14.27
CA VAL A 192 -11.93 2.03 13.44
C VAL A 192 -11.08 1.08 14.27
N ALA A 193 -11.13 -0.21 13.94
CA ALA A 193 -10.15 -1.16 14.44
C ALA A 193 -9.04 -1.37 13.40
N VAL A 194 -7.82 -1.48 13.89
CA VAL A 194 -6.60 -1.56 13.09
C VAL A 194 -5.76 -2.74 13.52
N ALA A 195 -5.25 -3.49 12.56
CA ALA A 195 -4.27 -4.53 12.82
C ALA A 195 -3.19 -4.56 11.72
N ALA A 196 -1.94 -4.80 12.12
CA ALA A 196 -0.82 -5.02 11.22
C ALA A 196 0.14 -6.05 11.85
N PRO A 197 0.33 -7.21 11.22
CA PRO A 197 1.31 -8.19 11.69
C PRO A 197 2.73 -7.66 11.48
N PRO A 198 3.71 -8.09 12.29
CA PRO A 198 5.10 -7.71 12.09
C PRO A 198 5.60 -8.20 10.73
N SER A 199 6.24 -7.32 9.97
CA SER A 199 6.88 -7.65 8.70
C SER A 199 8.40 -7.78 8.85
N SER A 200 9.00 -8.74 8.16
CA SER A 200 10.46 -8.88 8.05
C SER A 200 11.07 -7.98 6.96
N SER A 201 10.24 -7.39 6.11
CA SER A 201 10.64 -6.62 4.94
C SER A 201 10.54 -5.09 5.11
N ALA A 202 10.39 -4.61 6.35
CA ALA A 202 10.24 -3.18 6.66
C ALA A 202 9.10 -2.49 5.87
N LEU A 203 7.98 -3.19 5.71
CA LEU A 203 6.72 -2.66 5.20
C LEU A 203 5.65 -2.82 6.27
N ASP A 204 4.87 -1.78 6.50
CA ASP A 204 3.73 -1.80 7.39
C ASP A 204 2.44 -1.99 6.57
N VAL A 205 1.69 -3.06 6.85
CA VAL A 205 0.42 -3.35 6.15
C VAL A 205 -0.72 -3.22 7.16
N PHE A 206 -1.37 -2.08 7.13
CA PHE A 206 -2.49 -1.77 8.01
C PHE A 206 -3.79 -2.32 7.41
N THR A 207 -4.44 -3.20 8.15
CA THR A 207 -5.82 -3.62 7.88
C THR A 207 -6.73 -2.79 8.76
N VAL A 208 -7.72 -2.10 8.18
CA VAL A 208 -8.56 -1.11 8.86
C VAL A 208 -10.03 -1.39 8.57
N ILE A 209 -10.83 -1.54 9.63
CA ILE A 209 -12.27 -1.82 9.54
C ILE A 209 -13.05 -0.77 10.33
N ALA A 210 -14.06 -0.19 9.67
CA ALA A 210 -14.97 0.79 10.24
C ALA A 210 -16.34 0.20 10.55
N GLU A 211 -17.25 1.00 11.07
CA GLU A 211 -18.64 0.62 11.28
C GLU A 211 -19.33 0.25 9.95
N PRO A 212 -20.27 -0.71 9.95
CA PRO A 212 -21.05 -1.03 8.76
C PRO A 212 -21.72 0.20 8.14
N GLY A 213 -21.58 0.37 6.83
CA GLY A 213 -22.19 1.49 6.09
C GLY A 213 -21.27 2.70 5.88
N VAL A 214 -20.09 2.76 6.52
CA VAL A 214 -19.07 3.76 6.17
C VAL A 214 -18.56 3.49 4.76
N ALA A 215 -18.45 4.54 3.95
CA ALA A 215 -18.05 4.40 2.56
C ALA A 215 -16.59 3.91 2.42
N PRO A 216 -16.26 3.11 1.37
CA PRO A 216 -14.91 2.57 1.19
C PRO A 216 -13.80 3.62 1.21
N HIS A 217 -14.02 4.77 0.57
CA HIS A 217 -13.03 5.85 0.52
C HIS A 217 -12.82 6.54 1.88
N ASP A 218 -13.84 6.57 2.75
CA ASP A 218 -13.71 7.13 4.10
C ASP A 218 -12.89 6.16 4.99
N VAL A 219 -13.08 4.85 4.83
CA VAL A 219 -12.28 3.85 5.56
C VAL A 219 -10.82 3.86 5.07
N ASP A 220 -10.59 4.02 3.78
CA ASP A 220 -9.24 4.20 3.23
C ASP A 220 -8.59 5.50 3.74
N THR A 221 -9.32 6.61 3.74
CA THR A 221 -8.84 7.88 4.32
C THR A 221 -8.50 7.70 5.81
N ALA A 222 -9.32 6.99 6.57
CA ALA A 222 -9.03 6.66 7.97
C ALA A 222 -7.74 5.83 8.10
N ALA A 223 -7.46 4.90 7.17
CA ALA A 223 -6.19 4.16 7.17
C ALA A 223 -4.97 5.09 7.00
N HIS A 224 -5.06 6.10 6.14
CA HIS A 224 -4.03 7.15 6.02
C HIS A 224 -3.91 8.00 7.29
N GLN A 225 -5.02 8.34 7.96
CA GLN A 225 -5.00 9.06 9.24
C GLN A 225 -4.35 8.22 10.35
N VAL A 226 -4.63 6.92 10.39
CA VAL A 226 -3.96 5.98 11.31
C VAL A 226 -2.46 5.90 11.04
N ALA A 227 -2.05 5.79 9.78
CA ALA A 227 -0.64 5.79 9.41
C ALA A 227 0.06 7.12 9.81
N ALA A 228 -0.62 8.26 9.70
CA ALA A 228 -0.14 9.55 10.17
C ALA A 228 0.01 9.59 11.70
N LEU A 229 -1.00 9.13 12.44
CA LEU A 229 -0.98 9.00 13.91
C LEU A 229 0.22 8.18 14.39
N LEU A 230 0.52 7.08 13.74
CA LEU A 230 1.65 6.20 14.08
C LEU A 230 3.02 6.85 13.78
N ARG A 231 3.06 7.86 12.93
CA ARG A 231 4.24 8.72 12.71
C ARG A 231 4.32 9.92 13.66
N GLY A 232 3.31 10.11 14.51
CA GLY A 232 3.26 11.20 15.50
C GLY A 232 2.41 12.39 15.09
N ASP A 233 1.60 12.28 14.03
CA ASP A 233 0.60 13.30 13.66
C ASP A 233 -0.79 12.86 14.14
N ASP A 234 -1.24 13.47 15.22
CA ASP A 234 -2.51 13.16 15.91
C ASP A 234 -3.65 14.16 15.57
N ARG A 235 -3.48 14.97 14.53
CA ARG A 235 -4.46 16.02 14.16
C ARG A 235 -5.81 15.46 13.71
N ALA A 236 -5.82 14.32 13.00
CA ALA A 236 -7.01 13.72 12.39
C ALA A 236 -7.37 12.34 12.94
N ALA A 237 -6.66 11.89 13.96
CA ALA A 237 -6.89 10.57 14.56
C ALA A 237 -6.42 10.54 16.02
N ARG A 238 -7.18 9.84 16.87
CA ARG A 238 -6.88 9.67 18.29
C ARG A 238 -6.96 8.22 18.71
N ARG A 239 -5.89 7.68 19.28
CA ARG A 239 -5.89 6.33 19.84
C ARG A 239 -6.81 6.24 21.06
N ILE A 240 -7.63 5.21 21.10
CA ILE A 240 -8.45 4.92 22.29
C ILE A 240 -7.58 4.14 23.30
N PRO A 241 -7.45 4.62 24.54
CA PRO A 241 -6.76 3.89 25.60
C PRO A 241 -7.41 2.54 25.86
N ILE A 242 -6.59 1.53 26.20
CA ILE A 242 -7.09 0.17 26.36
C ILE A 242 -8.05 0.04 27.55
N GLU A 243 -7.87 0.88 28.56
CA GLU A 243 -8.71 0.95 29.75
C GLU A 243 -10.13 1.47 29.45
N GLU A 244 -10.25 2.28 28.39
CA GLU A 244 -11.53 2.88 27.96
C GLU A 244 -12.27 2.02 26.94
N LEU A 245 -11.60 0.96 26.38
CA LEU A 245 -12.23 0.12 25.38
C LEU A 245 -13.39 -0.69 25.97
N THR A 246 -14.51 -0.65 25.26
CA THR A 246 -15.67 -1.54 25.44
C THR A 246 -15.90 -2.31 24.15
N ASP A 247 -16.84 -3.24 24.12
CA ASP A 247 -17.23 -3.93 22.89
C ASP A 247 -17.59 -2.92 21.79
N GLY A 248 -17.17 -3.20 20.56
CA GLY A 248 -17.43 -2.37 19.41
C GLY A 248 -17.90 -3.15 18.19
N HIS A 249 -18.05 -2.46 17.09
CA HIS A 249 -18.62 -3.02 15.85
C HIS A 249 -17.74 -4.12 15.17
N ALA A 250 -16.44 -4.20 15.51
CA ALA A 250 -15.50 -5.18 14.96
C ALA A 250 -14.58 -5.80 16.01
N TRP A 251 -14.80 -5.50 17.28
CA TRP A 251 -13.99 -6.06 18.37
C TRP A 251 -14.85 -6.38 19.60
N THR A 252 -14.36 -7.33 20.37
CA THR A 252 -14.94 -7.69 21.68
C THR A 252 -13.87 -7.58 22.75
N VAL A 253 -14.26 -7.14 23.95
CA VAL A 253 -13.38 -7.00 25.11
C VAL A 253 -13.83 -7.99 26.19
N THR A 254 -12.94 -8.88 26.60
CA THR A 254 -13.19 -9.79 27.73
C THR A 254 -12.18 -9.54 28.83
N GLU A 255 -12.62 -9.58 30.08
CA GLU A 255 -11.78 -9.37 31.24
C GLU A 255 -11.67 -10.64 32.06
N ARG A 256 -10.44 -10.95 32.49
CA ARG A 256 -10.18 -12.06 33.41
C ARG A 256 -9.07 -11.73 34.36
N ARG A 257 -9.12 -12.29 35.59
CA ARG A 257 -8.04 -12.20 36.57
C ARG A 257 -7.16 -13.43 36.43
N GLU A 258 -5.87 -13.21 36.30
CA GLU A 258 -4.87 -14.27 36.19
C GLU A 258 -3.67 -13.99 37.07
N ARG A 259 -3.03 -15.06 37.53
CA ARG A 259 -1.72 -14.97 38.17
C ARG A 259 -0.63 -15.04 37.10
N ARG A 260 0.03 -13.92 36.88
CA ARG A 260 1.12 -13.79 35.89
C ARG A 260 2.43 -13.35 36.51
N LEU A 261 3.50 -13.74 35.83
CA LEU A 261 4.85 -13.20 36.02
C LEU A 261 4.86 -11.74 35.59
N GLY A 262 5.34 -10.83 36.46
CA GLY A 262 5.46 -9.40 36.14
C GLY A 262 4.91 -8.50 37.24
N GLY A 263 4.87 -7.19 36.97
CA GLY A 263 4.32 -6.20 37.90
C GLY A 263 2.78 -6.20 37.95
N PRO A 264 2.19 -5.58 38.98
CA PRO A 264 0.75 -5.36 39.03
C PRO A 264 0.31 -4.40 37.95
N GLY A 265 -0.89 -4.60 37.38
CA GLY A 265 -1.46 -3.71 36.37
C GLY A 265 -2.49 -4.36 35.48
N VAL A 266 -2.93 -3.61 34.46
CA VAL A 266 -3.78 -4.11 33.39
C VAL A 266 -2.88 -4.61 32.26
N HIS A 267 -3.06 -5.86 31.87
CA HIS A 267 -2.35 -6.47 30.75
C HIS A 267 -3.31 -6.61 29.57
N ALA A 268 -2.89 -6.10 28.41
CA ALA A 268 -3.64 -6.25 27.18
C ALA A 268 -3.19 -7.48 26.40
N GLU A 269 -4.14 -8.26 25.92
CA GLU A 269 -3.91 -9.31 24.93
C GLU A 269 -4.75 -9.04 23.71
N TRP A 270 -4.10 -8.81 22.60
CA TRP A 270 -4.77 -8.62 21.33
C TRP A 270 -4.75 -9.90 20.50
N ARG A 271 -5.81 -10.09 19.73
CA ARG A 271 -5.87 -11.09 18.67
C ARG A 271 -6.68 -10.56 17.51
N SER A 272 -6.12 -10.68 16.32
CA SER A 272 -6.82 -10.34 15.08
C SER A 272 -7.18 -11.58 14.28
N TYR A 273 -8.33 -11.51 13.64
CA TYR A 273 -8.92 -12.53 12.79
C TYR A 273 -9.27 -11.87 11.45
N LEU A 274 -8.76 -12.40 10.35
CA LEU A 274 -8.97 -11.83 9.01
C LEU A 274 -8.90 -12.91 7.93
N PRO A 275 -9.59 -12.74 6.78
CA PRO A 275 -9.46 -13.67 5.68
C PRO A 275 -8.09 -13.51 5.00
N ALA A 276 -7.61 -14.54 4.32
CA ALA A 276 -6.72 -14.37 3.19
C ALA A 276 -7.49 -13.70 2.05
N TRP A 277 -6.79 -12.99 1.16
CA TRP A 277 -7.39 -12.37 -0.02
C TRP A 277 -6.35 -12.12 -1.10
N SER A 278 -6.80 -11.98 -2.34
CA SER A 278 -5.98 -11.48 -3.45
C SER A 278 -6.85 -10.67 -4.39
N ALA A 279 -6.34 -9.56 -4.86
CA ALA A 279 -7.00 -8.70 -5.82
C ALA A 279 -6.09 -8.44 -7.03
N THR A 280 -6.68 -8.48 -8.22
CA THR A 280 -6.08 -8.02 -9.47
C THR A 280 -7.01 -6.97 -10.05
N SER A 281 -6.47 -5.80 -10.35
CA SER A 281 -7.25 -4.66 -10.81
C SER A 281 -6.61 -4.00 -12.00
N ASP A 282 -7.45 -3.67 -13.00
CA ASP A 282 -7.10 -2.85 -14.15
C ASP A 282 -7.95 -1.58 -14.06
N HIS A 283 -7.29 -0.44 -13.85
CA HIS A 283 -7.94 0.85 -13.69
C HIS A 283 -7.81 1.69 -14.96
N ASP A 284 -8.93 2.25 -15.40
CA ASP A 284 -8.96 3.37 -16.30
C ASP A 284 -8.75 4.65 -15.49
N LEU A 285 -7.68 5.37 -15.80
CA LEU A 285 -7.24 6.56 -15.08
C LEU A 285 -7.45 7.86 -15.86
N ASP A 286 -8.14 7.85 -16.99
CA ASP A 286 -8.32 9.03 -17.85
C ASP A 286 -8.93 10.22 -17.08
N ASN A 287 -9.78 9.94 -16.09
CA ASN A 287 -10.38 10.93 -15.21
C ASN A 287 -9.74 11.03 -13.82
N ALA A 288 -8.58 10.40 -13.60
CA ALA A 288 -7.90 10.47 -12.31
C ALA A 288 -7.33 11.88 -12.06
N PRO A 289 -7.21 12.30 -10.78
CA PRO A 289 -6.66 13.61 -10.45
C PRO A 289 -5.28 13.84 -11.05
N GLY A 290 -5.09 14.96 -11.76
CA GLY A 290 -3.83 15.37 -12.38
C GLY A 290 -3.59 14.83 -13.79
N VAL A 291 -4.40 13.91 -14.30
CA VAL A 291 -4.20 13.33 -15.65
C VAL A 291 -4.55 14.35 -16.73
N ALA A 292 -5.64 15.10 -16.62
CA ALA A 292 -6.03 16.09 -17.63
C ALA A 292 -4.95 17.15 -17.91
N PRO A 293 -4.34 17.85 -16.93
CA PRO A 293 -3.26 18.80 -17.20
C PRO A 293 -1.99 18.15 -17.79
N VAL A 294 -1.70 16.90 -17.43
CA VAL A 294 -0.61 16.13 -18.04
C VAL A 294 -0.93 15.81 -19.49
N PHE A 295 -2.14 15.36 -19.79
CA PHE A 295 -2.60 15.10 -21.15
C PHE A 295 -2.50 16.36 -22.05
N GLU A 296 -2.96 17.52 -21.56
CA GLU A 296 -2.82 18.78 -22.29
C GLU A 296 -1.35 19.12 -22.64
N THR A 297 -0.45 18.86 -21.68
CA THR A 297 1.00 19.07 -21.87
C THR A 297 1.58 18.10 -22.89
N ILE A 298 1.26 16.81 -22.78
CA ILE A 298 1.75 15.74 -23.66
C ILE A 298 1.27 15.95 -25.09
N THR A 299 0.01 16.35 -25.28
CA THR A 299 -0.52 16.70 -26.61
C THR A 299 0.26 17.82 -27.27
N GLY A 300 0.85 18.73 -26.47
CA GLY A 300 1.76 19.76 -26.97
C GLY A 300 3.05 19.21 -27.59
N PHE A 301 3.55 18.07 -27.12
CA PHE A 301 4.71 17.39 -27.72
C PHE A 301 4.36 16.64 -29.01
N VAL A 302 3.13 16.14 -29.12
CA VAL A 302 2.68 15.24 -30.21
C VAL A 302 2.04 16.00 -31.37
N ARG A 303 1.99 17.34 -31.36
CA ARG A 303 1.30 18.13 -32.38
C ARG A 303 1.73 17.76 -33.80
N ASP A 304 0.93 16.91 -34.41
CA ASP A 304 0.78 16.75 -35.84
C ASP A 304 -0.59 17.34 -36.19
N GLU A 305 -0.64 18.38 -37.03
CA GLU A 305 -1.87 19.11 -37.37
C GLU A 305 -2.89 18.21 -38.11
N GLU A 306 -2.48 17.04 -38.57
CA GLU A 306 -3.29 16.14 -39.38
C GLU A 306 -3.98 15.00 -38.60
N GLN A 307 -3.55 14.71 -37.36
CA GLN A 307 -4.18 13.62 -36.57
C GLN A 307 -4.36 14.01 -35.09
N PRO A 308 -5.59 13.93 -34.55
CA PRO A 308 -5.81 14.13 -33.13
C PRO A 308 -5.12 13.02 -32.32
N ALA A 309 -4.30 13.41 -31.34
CA ALA A 309 -3.69 12.46 -30.42
C ALA A 309 -4.75 11.85 -29.48
N GLY A 310 -4.87 10.54 -29.45
CA GLY A 310 -5.58 9.81 -28.41
C GLY A 310 -4.69 9.67 -27.17
N PHE A 311 -5.30 9.61 -26.01
CA PHE A 311 -4.61 9.38 -24.74
C PHE A 311 -5.38 8.34 -23.93
N ASP A 312 -4.66 7.36 -23.42
CA ASP A 312 -5.15 6.36 -22.47
C ASP A 312 -4.25 6.37 -21.24
N ALA A 313 -4.84 6.48 -20.06
CA ALA A 313 -4.14 6.33 -18.78
C ALA A 313 -4.66 5.09 -18.06
N LYS A 314 -3.81 4.11 -17.80
CA LYS A 314 -4.21 2.85 -17.16
C LYS A 314 -3.21 2.41 -16.10
N GLN A 315 -3.72 1.72 -15.11
CA GLN A 315 -2.91 1.08 -14.08
C GLN A 315 -3.37 -0.36 -13.89
N ALA A 316 -2.43 -1.30 -13.99
CA ALA A 316 -2.62 -2.66 -13.48
C ALA A 316 -2.02 -2.73 -12.07
N ALA A 317 -2.77 -3.32 -11.15
CA ALA A 317 -2.32 -3.54 -9.77
C ALA A 317 -2.70 -4.93 -9.29
N VAL A 318 -1.77 -5.57 -8.56
CA VAL A 318 -1.98 -6.91 -7.98
C VAL A 318 -1.48 -6.89 -6.55
N ALA A 319 -2.30 -7.40 -5.62
CA ALA A 319 -1.89 -7.65 -4.25
C ALA A 319 -2.53 -8.91 -3.70
N SER A 320 -1.83 -9.58 -2.79
CA SER A 320 -2.35 -10.71 -2.05
C SER A 320 -1.92 -10.67 -0.59
N TYR A 321 -2.78 -11.15 0.28
CA TYR A 321 -2.55 -11.26 1.71
C TYR A 321 -2.73 -12.71 2.12
N SER A 322 -1.63 -13.38 2.41
CA SER A 322 -1.60 -14.80 2.72
C SER A 322 -1.04 -15.07 4.11
N ARG A 323 -1.00 -16.34 4.49
CA ARG A 323 -0.42 -16.81 5.75
C ARG A 323 1.06 -16.43 5.92
N THR A 324 1.82 -16.34 4.84
CA THR A 324 3.28 -16.11 4.86
C THR A 324 3.68 -14.69 4.43
N GLY A 325 2.73 -13.89 3.97
CA GLY A 325 2.95 -12.55 3.42
C GLY A 325 2.42 -12.44 1.99
N PHE A 326 3.05 -11.59 1.22
CA PHE A 326 2.77 -11.40 -0.20
C PHE A 326 3.56 -12.39 -1.08
N LYS A 327 4.64 -12.96 -0.58
CA LYS A 327 5.35 -14.13 -1.14
C LYS A 327 6.18 -14.81 -0.05
N ALA A 328 6.25 -16.14 -0.08
CA ALA A 328 6.86 -16.93 0.97
C ALA A 328 8.38 -16.96 0.93
N ALA A 329 9.03 -16.62 2.06
CA ALA A 329 10.34 -17.14 2.44
C ALA A 329 10.33 -17.34 3.96
N ALA A 330 10.62 -18.55 4.43
CA ALA A 330 10.64 -18.86 5.85
C ALA A 330 11.97 -18.41 6.48
N VAL A 331 11.88 -17.61 7.55
CA VAL A 331 13.02 -17.28 8.44
C VAL A 331 12.72 -17.87 9.82
N THR A 332 13.64 -18.68 10.34
CA THR A 332 13.55 -19.25 11.70
C THR A 332 14.29 -18.35 12.68
N ALA A 333 13.58 -17.75 13.66
CA ALA A 333 14.18 -16.98 14.73
C ALA A 333 14.28 -17.81 16.01
N MET A 334 15.45 -17.80 16.68
CA MET A 334 15.67 -18.37 18.01
C MET A 334 15.79 -17.27 19.05
N GLY A 335 14.96 -17.32 20.09
CA GLY A 335 14.98 -16.40 21.21
C GLY A 335 15.63 -17.00 22.45
N ILE A 336 16.45 -16.21 23.16
CA ILE A 336 17.05 -16.57 24.46
C ILE A 336 16.18 -15.97 25.57
N ARG A 337 15.76 -16.80 26.53
CA ARG A 337 15.05 -16.37 27.74
C ARG A 337 16.02 -16.28 28.91
N ALA A 338 15.99 -15.15 29.62
CA ALA A 338 16.67 -15.00 30.88
C ALA A 338 15.84 -15.59 32.04
N ALA A 339 16.44 -16.40 32.89
CA ALA A 339 15.78 -16.97 34.06
C ALA A 339 16.12 -16.11 35.30
N GLY A 340 15.11 -15.40 35.82
CA GLY A 340 15.10 -14.77 37.12
C GLY A 340 14.09 -15.44 38.04
N MET A 341 14.21 -15.23 39.38
CA MET A 341 13.22 -15.79 40.31
C MET A 341 11.85 -15.12 40.11
N PRO A 342 10.79 -15.86 39.74
CA PRO A 342 9.53 -15.28 39.32
C PRO A 342 8.68 -14.82 40.51
N SER A 343 8.29 -13.56 40.54
CA SER A 343 7.19 -13.09 41.37
C SER A 343 5.89 -13.11 40.58
N PHE A 344 4.87 -13.79 41.12
CA PHE A 344 3.54 -13.86 40.51
C PHE A 344 2.61 -12.84 41.17
N HIS A 345 1.97 -12.02 40.36
CA HIS A 345 0.95 -11.07 40.79
C HIS A 345 -0.41 -11.45 40.19
N GLU A 346 -1.48 -11.18 40.92
CA GLU A 346 -2.80 -11.20 40.33
C GLU A 346 -3.00 -9.96 39.48
N VAL A 347 -3.22 -10.14 38.19
CA VAL A 347 -3.35 -9.07 37.20
C VAL A 347 -4.69 -9.14 36.50
N LEU A 348 -5.23 -8.00 36.14
CA LEU A 348 -6.38 -7.93 35.23
C LEU A 348 -5.90 -8.06 33.80
N VAL A 349 -6.32 -9.11 33.11
CA VAL A 349 -6.03 -9.30 31.68
C VAL A 349 -7.26 -8.88 30.89
N ARG A 350 -7.08 -7.89 30.02
CA ARG A 350 -8.07 -7.46 29.03
C ARG A 350 -7.70 -8.08 27.69
N ARG A 351 -8.53 -8.99 27.20
CA ARG A 351 -8.37 -9.59 25.88
C ARG A 351 -9.28 -8.88 24.90
N ILE A 352 -8.69 -8.42 23.81
CA ILE A 352 -9.37 -7.73 22.72
C ILE A 352 -9.23 -8.59 21.45
N ASP A 353 -10.35 -9.12 20.99
CA ASP A 353 -10.46 -9.90 19.76
C ASP A 353 -11.03 -9.00 18.66
N VAL A 354 -10.21 -8.70 17.62
CA VAL A 354 -10.60 -7.87 16.48
C VAL A 354 -10.93 -8.77 15.29
N ARG A 355 -12.06 -8.56 14.64
CA ARG A 355 -12.53 -9.39 13.50
C ARG A 355 -12.76 -8.56 12.27
N PHE A 356 -11.97 -8.82 11.22
CA PHE A 356 -12.13 -8.28 9.87
C PHE A 356 -13.06 -9.20 9.07
N ASN A 357 -14.31 -9.27 9.52
CA ASN A 357 -15.29 -10.28 9.09
C ASN A 357 -16.32 -9.76 8.07
N ARG A 358 -16.09 -8.61 7.49
CA ARG A 358 -16.84 -7.92 6.43
C ARG A 358 -15.90 -6.98 5.68
N PRO A 359 -16.33 -6.25 4.62
CA PRO A 359 -15.43 -5.39 3.85
C PRO A 359 -14.59 -4.43 4.69
N PHE A 360 -13.30 -4.31 4.34
CA PHE A 360 -12.31 -3.52 5.05
C PHE A 360 -11.26 -2.93 4.09
N ALA A 361 -10.58 -1.88 4.55
CA ALA A 361 -9.45 -1.28 3.82
C ALA A 361 -8.11 -1.92 4.22
N VAL A 362 -7.18 -1.93 3.28
CA VAL A 362 -5.78 -2.27 3.52
C VAL A 362 -4.89 -1.19 2.93
N LEU A 363 -3.95 -0.69 3.74
CA LEU A 363 -2.96 0.30 3.36
C LEU A 363 -1.56 -0.26 3.59
N ALA A 364 -0.75 -0.35 2.54
CA ALA A 364 0.65 -0.71 2.63
C ALA A 364 1.53 0.54 2.58
N CYS A 365 2.36 0.74 3.60
CA CYS A 365 3.30 1.85 3.71
C CYS A 365 4.74 1.32 3.83
N ALA A 366 5.70 2.10 3.31
CA ALA A 366 7.10 1.86 3.58
C ALA A 366 7.40 2.10 5.07
N GLY A 367 7.88 1.07 5.76
CA GLY A 367 8.24 1.10 7.18
C GLY A 367 9.63 1.68 7.44
N ARG A 368 10.16 1.46 8.64
CA ARG A 368 11.55 1.85 9.00
C ARG A 368 12.52 0.80 8.49
N TYR A 369 13.58 1.26 7.84
CA TYR A 369 14.73 0.45 7.46
C TYR A 369 16.02 1.27 7.65
N ASP A 370 17.17 0.58 7.69
CA ASP A 370 18.48 1.23 7.78
C ASP A 370 18.90 1.74 6.39
N GLY A 371 18.46 2.93 6.01
CA GLY A 371 18.72 3.53 4.72
C GLY A 371 18.23 4.96 4.60
N PRO A 372 18.33 5.58 3.41
CA PRO A 372 17.86 6.94 3.16
C PRO A 372 16.36 7.09 3.47
N GLU A 373 16.00 8.24 4.02
CA GLU A 373 14.66 8.53 4.54
C GLU A 373 13.52 8.81 3.52
N PRO A 374 13.72 8.91 2.16
CA PRO A 374 12.66 9.39 1.29
C PRO A 374 11.40 8.50 1.31
N TRP A 375 11.55 7.21 1.64
CA TRP A 375 10.45 6.24 1.66
C TRP A 375 9.68 6.14 2.97
N ARG A 376 10.26 6.57 4.08
CA ARG A 376 9.68 6.33 5.40
C ARG A 376 8.23 6.80 5.53
N GLY A 377 7.31 5.87 5.70
CA GLY A 377 5.88 6.11 5.86
C GLY A 377 5.13 6.43 4.56
N VAL A 378 5.79 6.36 3.40
CA VAL A 378 5.14 6.61 2.10
C VAL A 378 4.12 5.51 1.82
N PRO A 379 2.85 5.83 1.56
CA PRO A 379 1.85 4.85 1.14
C PRO A 379 2.14 4.37 -0.27
N ILE A 380 2.10 3.06 -0.46
CA ILE A 380 2.46 2.39 -1.72
C ILE A 380 1.21 1.86 -2.42
N PHE A 381 0.40 1.10 -1.69
CA PHE A 381 -0.83 0.48 -2.19
C PHE A 381 -1.98 0.69 -1.22
N SER A 382 -3.15 0.93 -1.77
CA SER A 382 -4.44 0.87 -1.08
C SER A 382 -5.28 -0.27 -1.68
N ALA A 383 -6.04 -0.98 -0.83
CA ALA A 383 -6.99 -1.98 -1.28
C ALA A 383 -8.31 -1.88 -0.52
N TRP A 384 -9.40 -2.22 -1.21
CA TRP A 384 -10.70 -2.47 -0.61
C TRP A 384 -11.05 -3.95 -0.77
N VAL A 385 -11.15 -4.66 0.33
CA VAL A 385 -11.34 -6.11 0.37
C VAL A 385 -12.81 -6.44 0.61
N THR A 386 -13.47 -7.03 -0.39
CA THR A 386 -14.86 -7.49 -0.31
C THR A 386 -15.01 -9.00 -0.54
N GLU A 387 -13.96 -9.66 -1.02
CA GLU A 387 -13.96 -11.08 -1.36
C GLU A 387 -12.92 -11.81 -0.51
N PRO A 388 -13.36 -12.54 0.54
CA PRO A 388 -12.46 -13.34 1.35
C PRO A 388 -12.05 -14.60 0.59
N GLN A 389 -10.84 -15.07 0.86
CA GLN A 389 -10.34 -16.34 0.31
C GLN A 389 -10.04 -17.32 1.42
N GLU A 390 -10.22 -18.61 1.12
CA GLU A 390 -9.82 -19.71 1.99
C GLU A 390 -8.31 -19.69 2.20
N THR A 391 -7.87 -19.85 3.43
CA THR A 391 -6.44 -19.96 3.71
C THR A 391 -5.94 -21.32 3.31
N VAL A 392 -5.04 -21.38 2.33
CA VAL A 392 -4.35 -22.64 1.95
C VAL A 392 -3.33 -22.96 3.03
N ILE A 393 -3.55 -24.08 3.73
CA ILE A 393 -2.54 -24.66 4.62
C ILE A 393 -1.63 -25.48 3.72
N GLU A 394 -0.51 -24.88 3.26
CA GLU A 394 0.56 -25.68 2.69
C GLU A 394 1.13 -26.55 3.81
N ASP A 395 0.90 -27.86 3.73
CA ASP A 395 1.61 -28.83 4.56
C ASP A 395 3.12 -28.59 4.34
N ALA A 396 3.81 -28.15 5.37
CA ALA A 396 5.26 -28.13 5.37
C ALA A 396 5.72 -29.57 5.19
N GLY A 397 6.00 -29.96 3.95
CA GLY A 397 6.59 -31.27 3.65
C GLY A 397 7.86 -31.44 4.51
N PRO A 398 8.20 -32.67 4.92
CA PRO A 398 9.32 -32.93 5.81
C PRO A 398 10.59 -32.26 5.26
N PRO A 399 11.42 -31.66 6.11
CA PRO A 399 12.65 -30.99 5.70
C PRO A 399 13.49 -31.94 4.87
N ARG A 400 13.84 -31.54 3.65
CA ARG A 400 14.74 -32.31 2.80
C ARG A 400 16.08 -32.46 3.55
N PRO A 401 16.61 -33.68 3.73
CA PRO A 401 17.91 -33.86 4.39
C PRO A 401 18.98 -33.11 3.59
N VAL A 402 19.68 -32.23 4.27
CA VAL A 402 20.86 -31.56 3.72
C VAL A 402 21.91 -32.63 3.47
N ALA A 403 22.22 -32.89 2.21
CA ALA A 403 23.33 -33.75 1.82
C ALA A 403 24.64 -33.04 2.24
N VAL A 404 25.24 -33.53 3.29
CA VAL A 404 26.60 -33.16 3.67
C VAL A 404 27.53 -33.74 2.60
N ARG A 405 28.26 -32.88 1.89
CA ARG A 405 29.45 -33.21 1.11
C ARG A 405 30.61 -32.40 1.63
#